data_10ee6ce5914aedddfa6884e2c46f3b73
#
_entry.id   10ee6ce5914aedddfa6884e2c46f3b73
#
_cell.length_a   1.000
_cell.length_b   1.000
_cell.length_c   1.000
_cell.angle_alpha   90.00
_cell.angle_beta   90.00
_cell.angle_gamma   90.00
#
_symmetry.space_group_name_H-M   'P 1'
#
loop_
_entity.id
_entity.type
_entity.pdbx_description
1 polymer ?
#
loop_
_entity_poly.entity_id
_entity_poly.type
_entity_poly.pdbx_seq_one_letter_code
_entity_poly.pdbx_strand_id
1 'polypeptide(L)'
;DEINRATPKTQSALLEAMQEHTVTVGNDSHKLEEPFFVLATQNPIENEGTYPLPEAQLDRFMFKILVEFPSKEELKGIVMLTEGANAPVIEKKMDGEGLLAARALVNQIPIADAVMDYLLDIVMETHVDNTYIKEGASPRAAQALIRGAKAKAFLDGRFNVSSKSYLF
;
A
#
# COMPACT_ATOMS: atom_id res chain seq x y z
N ASP A 1 -12.31 -5.30 -4.65
CA ASP A 1 -13.20 -4.13 -4.61
C ASP A 1 -14.04 -4.19 -3.35
N GLU A 2 -14.22 -3.06 -2.65
CA GLU A 2 -15.01 -2.93 -1.42
C GLU A 2 -14.77 -4.04 -0.38
N ILE A 3 -13.53 -4.15 0.09
CA ILE A 3 -13.13 -5.20 1.06
C ILE A 3 -13.99 -5.19 2.33
N ASN A 4 -14.54 -4.04 2.71
CA ASN A 4 -15.44 -3.89 3.84
C ASN A 4 -16.82 -4.54 3.63
N ARG A 5 -17.19 -4.93 2.41
CA ARG A 5 -18.40 -5.72 2.11
C ARG A 5 -18.14 -7.23 2.15
N ALA A 6 -16.89 -7.65 2.10
CA ALA A 6 -16.53 -9.05 2.26
C ALA A 6 -16.78 -9.50 3.71
N THR A 7 -17.25 -10.75 3.88
CA THR A 7 -17.44 -11.32 5.21
C THR A 7 -16.10 -11.41 5.97
N PRO A 8 -16.08 -11.40 7.30
CA PRO A 8 -14.85 -11.53 8.09
C PRO A 8 -14.01 -12.75 7.72
N LYS A 9 -14.64 -13.85 7.34
CA LYS A 9 -13.95 -15.06 6.86
C LYS A 9 -13.19 -14.80 5.56
N THR A 10 -13.81 -14.12 4.62
CA THR A 10 -13.18 -13.75 3.33
C THR A 10 -12.05 -12.74 3.54
N GLN A 11 -12.27 -11.74 4.42
CA GLN A 11 -11.23 -10.78 4.79
C GLN A 11 -10.02 -11.48 5.39
N SER A 12 -10.23 -12.43 6.33
CA SER A 12 -9.15 -13.20 6.94
C SER A 12 -8.37 -14.05 5.93
N ALA A 13 -9.05 -14.69 4.99
CA ALA A 13 -8.39 -15.46 3.93
C ALA A 13 -7.52 -14.58 3.01
N LEU A 14 -7.99 -13.38 2.67
CA LEU A 14 -7.19 -12.44 1.89
C LEU A 14 -5.97 -11.95 2.66
N LEU A 15 -6.12 -11.66 3.95
CA LEU A 15 -5.02 -11.21 4.80
C LEU A 15 -3.98 -12.31 5.02
N GLU A 16 -4.41 -13.58 5.10
CA GLU A 16 -3.52 -14.73 5.10
C GLU A 16 -2.73 -14.82 3.78
N ALA A 17 -3.42 -14.70 2.64
CA ALA A 17 -2.77 -14.69 1.32
C ALA A 17 -1.73 -13.57 1.19
N MET A 18 -2.01 -12.37 1.72
CA MET A 18 -1.07 -11.24 1.73
C MET A 18 0.17 -11.50 2.59
N GLN A 19 0.04 -12.26 3.66
CA GLN A 19 1.10 -12.47 4.64
C GLN A 19 1.95 -13.70 4.31
N GLU A 20 1.28 -14.82 3.99
CA GLU A 20 1.93 -16.12 3.79
C GLU A 20 2.22 -16.41 2.31
N HIS A 21 1.71 -15.60 1.39
CA HIS A 21 1.78 -15.83 -0.06
C HIS A 21 1.23 -17.20 -0.47
N THR A 22 0.22 -17.68 0.27
CA THR A 22 -0.48 -18.93 0.03
C THR A 22 -1.99 -18.75 0.19
N VAL A 23 -2.74 -19.63 -0.46
CA VAL A 23 -4.19 -19.72 -0.29
C VAL A 23 -4.52 -21.17 0.05
N THR A 24 -5.26 -21.39 1.13
CA THR A 24 -5.70 -22.71 1.55
C THR A 24 -7.13 -22.96 1.08
N VAL A 25 -7.31 -24.01 0.28
CA VAL A 25 -8.62 -24.46 -0.22
C VAL A 25 -8.87 -25.89 0.26
N GLY A 26 -9.80 -26.06 1.16
CA GLY A 26 -10.01 -27.35 1.83
C GLY A 26 -8.80 -27.71 2.70
N ASN A 27 -8.10 -28.79 2.35
CA ASN A 27 -6.89 -29.25 3.03
C ASN A 27 -5.59 -28.94 2.25
N ASP A 28 -5.70 -28.33 1.07
CA ASP A 28 -4.57 -28.08 0.18
C ASP A 28 -4.16 -26.61 0.24
N SER A 29 -2.85 -26.35 0.44
CA SER A 29 -2.26 -25.02 0.41
C SER A 29 -1.60 -24.78 -0.93
N HIS A 30 -2.02 -23.72 -1.62
CA HIS A 30 -1.52 -23.31 -2.92
C HIS A 30 -0.65 -22.07 -2.77
N LYS A 31 0.61 -22.15 -3.19
CA LYS A 31 1.51 -21.01 -3.21
C LYS A 31 1.12 -20.04 -4.33
N LEU A 32 1.06 -18.76 -4.01
CA LEU A 32 0.81 -17.73 -5.00
C LEU A 32 2.08 -17.39 -5.78
N GLU A 33 1.89 -17.12 -7.08
CA GLU A 33 2.99 -16.72 -7.95
C GLU A 33 3.44 -15.29 -7.65
N GLU A 34 4.75 -15.05 -7.73
CA GLU A 34 5.34 -13.71 -7.60
C GLU A 34 5.51 -13.03 -8.97
N PRO A 35 5.33 -11.71 -9.08
CA PRO A 35 5.01 -10.78 -8.00
C PRO A 35 3.53 -10.82 -7.62
N PHE A 36 3.24 -11.01 -6.32
CA PHE A 36 1.89 -10.94 -5.77
C PHE A 36 1.65 -9.57 -5.12
N PHE A 37 0.51 -8.96 -5.41
CA PHE A 37 0.16 -7.64 -4.91
C PHE A 37 -1.36 -7.51 -4.72
N VAL A 38 -1.78 -6.89 -3.62
CA VAL A 38 -3.19 -6.67 -3.30
C VAL A 38 -3.49 -5.17 -3.27
N LEU A 39 -4.46 -4.77 -4.07
CA LEU A 39 -5.12 -3.48 -3.99
C LEU A 39 -6.53 -3.70 -3.45
N ALA A 40 -6.87 -3.03 -2.36
CA ALA A 40 -8.20 -3.07 -1.79
C ALA A 40 -8.82 -1.68 -1.76
N THR A 41 -10.10 -1.59 -2.05
CA THR A 41 -10.88 -0.36 -1.95
C THR A 41 -11.88 -0.46 -0.79
N GLN A 42 -12.21 0.67 -0.22
CA GLN A 42 -13.31 0.82 0.75
C GLN A 42 -14.16 2.00 0.33
N ASN A 43 -15.48 1.86 0.40
CA ASN A 43 -16.38 2.97 0.28
C ASN A 43 -16.82 3.42 1.69
N PRO A 44 -16.36 4.60 2.18
CA PRO A 44 -16.65 5.03 3.54
C PRO A 44 -18.10 5.53 3.73
N ILE A 45 -18.83 5.77 2.64
CA ILE A 45 -20.19 6.36 2.69
C ILE A 45 -21.24 5.29 2.99
N GLU A 46 -20.98 4.04 2.64
CA GLU A 46 -21.93 2.96 2.83
C GLU A 46 -21.63 2.20 4.13
N ASN A 47 -22.50 2.35 5.12
CA ASN A 47 -22.39 1.69 6.43
C ASN A 47 -23.27 0.42 6.56
N GLU A 48 -24.35 0.29 5.77
CA GLU A 48 -25.22 -0.89 5.84
C GLU A 48 -24.60 -2.09 5.13
N GLY A 49 -24.59 -3.24 5.83
CA GLY A 49 -24.05 -4.49 5.30
C GLY A 49 -22.53 -4.52 5.14
N THR A 50 -21.80 -3.66 5.88
CA THR A 50 -20.34 -3.63 5.84
C THR A 50 -19.73 -4.23 7.12
N TYR A 51 -18.54 -4.78 6.97
CA TYR A 51 -17.69 -5.31 8.02
C TYR A 51 -16.38 -4.50 8.02
N PRO A 52 -16.27 -3.45 8.86
CA PRO A 52 -15.04 -2.64 8.90
C PRO A 52 -13.85 -3.51 9.32
N LEU A 53 -12.71 -3.31 8.65
CA LEU A 53 -11.49 -3.98 9.04
C LEU A 53 -10.98 -3.41 10.39
N PRO A 54 -10.68 -4.26 11.37
CA PRO A 54 -9.99 -3.82 12.58
C PRO A 54 -8.63 -3.18 12.26
N GLU A 55 -8.17 -2.25 13.10
CA GLU A 55 -6.89 -1.55 12.93
C GLU A 55 -5.71 -2.50 12.70
N ALA A 56 -5.62 -3.60 13.45
CA ALA A 56 -4.59 -4.62 13.30
C ALA A 56 -4.59 -5.31 11.90
N GLN A 57 -5.70 -5.26 11.18
CA GLN A 57 -5.82 -5.78 9.81
C GLN A 57 -5.48 -4.71 8.77
N LEU A 58 -5.86 -3.45 9.04
CA LEU A 58 -5.46 -2.30 8.20
C LEU A 58 -3.96 -2.10 8.20
N ASP A 59 -3.30 -2.34 9.32
CA ASP A 59 -1.84 -2.29 9.50
C ASP A 59 -1.04 -3.26 8.59
N ARG A 60 -1.71 -4.18 7.91
CA ARG A 60 -1.07 -5.09 6.94
C ARG A 60 -0.93 -4.45 5.55
N PHE A 61 -1.67 -3.39 5.29
CA PHE A 61 -1.52 -2.61 4.06
C PHE A 61 -0.40 -1.60 4.21
N MET A 62 0.46 -1.53 3.20
CA MET A 62 1.62 -0.63 3.22
C MET A 62 1.22 0.84 3.16
N PHE A 63 0.16 1.16 2.41
CA PHE A 63 -0.37 2.51 2.24
C PHE A 63 -1.88 2.52 2.38
N LYS A 64 -2.39 3.61 2.96
CA LYS A 64 -3.79 4.02 2.90
C LYS A 64 -3.86 5.32 2.09
N ILE A 65 -4.53 5.25 0.95
CA ILE A 65 -4.69 6.39 0.05
C ILE A 65 -6.12 6.92 0.19
N LEU A 66 -6.24 8.20 0.50
CA LEU A 66 -7.54 8.88 0.49
C LEU A 66 -7.77 9.42 -0.91
N VAL A 67 -8.89 8.98 -1.52
CA VAL A 67 -9.32 9.47 -2.83
C VAL A 67 -10.41 10.50 -2.57
N GLU A 68 -10.10 11.76 -2.82
CA GLU A 68 -11.05 12.86 -2.69
C GLU A 68 -11.99 12.92 -3.90
N PHE A 69 -13.12 13.61 -3.73
CA PHE A 69 -14.00 13.87 -4.85
C PHE A 69 -13.29 14.76 -5.88
N PRO A 70 -13.33 14.43 -7.18
CA PRO A 70 -12.59 15.16 -8.20
C PRO A 70 -13.09 16.61 -8.36
N SER A 71 -12.18 17.51 -8.72
CA SER A 71 -12.52 18.87 -9.14
C SER A 71 -13.42 18.85 -10.38
N LYS A 72 -14.04 19.99 -10.68
CA LYS A 72 -14.90 20.14 -11.88
C LYS A 72 -14.15 19.85 -13.17
N GLU A 73 -12.89 20.26 -13.26
CA GLU A 73 -12.00 20.05 -14.40
C GLU A 73 -11.67 18.57 -14.58
N GLU A 74 -11.32 17.89 -13.50
CA GLU A 74 -11.05 16.44 -13.50
C GLU A 74 -12.31 15.64 -13.82
N LEU A 75 -13.46 16.02 -13.23
CA LEU A 75 -14.75 15.40 -13.51
C LEU A 75 -15.13 15.52 -14.99
N LYS A 76 -14.88 16.69 -15.60
CA LYS A 76 -15.05 16.90 -17.05
C LYS A 76 -14.16 15.95 -17.86
N GLY A 77 -12.90 15.78 -17.44
CA GLY A 77 -11.97 14.83 -18.05
C GLY A 77 -12.47 13.39 -17.96
N ILE A 78 -12.97 12.97 -16.81
CA ILE A 78 -13.56 11.63 -16.60
C ILE A 78 -14.74 11.40 -17.55
N VAL A 79 -15.69 12.36 -17.63
CA VAL A 79 -16.84 12.25 -18.51
C VAL A 79 -16.40 12.14 -19.99
N MET A 80 -15.44 12.95 -20.41
CA MET A 80 -14.93 12.90 -21.79
C MET A 80 -14.24 11.58 -22.13
N LEU A 81 -13.54 10.97 -21.14
CA LEU A 81 -12.92 9.66 -21.33
C LEU A 81 -13.93 8.51 -21.38
N THR A 82 -15.01 8.59 -20.61
CA THR A 82 -16.03 7.54 -20.55
C THR A 82 -17.03 7.62 -21.70
N GLU A 83 -17.37 8.82 -22.15
CA GLU A 83 -18.26 9.05 -23.31
C GLU A 83 -17.51 8.98 -24.65
N GLY A 84 -16.18 9.01 -24.62
CA GLY A 84 -15.33 8.92 -25.82
C GLY A 84 -15.33 7.52 -26.45
N ALA A 85 -15.38 7.45 -27.79
CA ALA A 85 -15.40 6.19 -28.55
C ALA A 85 -14.08 5.38 -28.45
N ASN A 86 -13.02 5.96 -27.91
CA ASN A 86 -11.69 5.34 -27.84
C ASN A 86 -11.25 5.17 -26.38
N ALA A 87 -11.37 3.96 -25.85
CA ALA A 87 -10.70 3.62 -24.59
C ALA A 87 -9.17 3.73 -24.80
N PRO A 88 -8.43 4.33 -23.85
CA PRO A 88 -6.98 4.41 -23.95
C PRO A 88 -6.36 3.00 -23.97
N VAL A 89 -5.50 2.73 -24.94
CA VAL A 89 -4.76 1.47 -25.02
C VAL A 89 -3.59 1.56 -24.05
N ILE A 90 -3.62 0.70 -23.02
CA ILE A 90 -2.53 0.62 -22.04
C ILE A 90 -1.47 -0.33 -22.60
N GLU A 91 -0.25 0.18 -22.84
CA GLU A 91 0.89 -0.62 -23.25
C GLU A 91 1.57 -1.26 -22.05
N LYS A 92 1.96 -2.54 -22.20
CA LYS A 92 2.80 -3.21 -21.21
C LYS A 92 4.16 -2.52 -21.15
N LYS A 93 4.55 -1.97 -20.00
CA LYS A 93 5.85 -1.29 -19.79
C LYS A 93 6.89 -2.17 -19.11
N MET A 94 6.45 -3.19 -18.34
CA MET A 94 7.32 -4.10 -17.59
C MET A 94 6.64 -5.46 -17.45
N ASP A 95 7.40 -6.53 -17.32
CA ASP A 95 6.91 -7.86 -16.93
C ASP A 95 7.20 -8.16 -15.47
N GLY A 96 6.76 -9.35 -15.01
CA GLY A 96 6.94 -9.78 -13.62
C GLY A 96 8.42 -9.92 -13.24
N GLU A 97 9.28 -10.43 -14.15
CA GLU A 97 10.71 -10.58 -13.89
C GLU A 97 11.39 -9.22 -13.72
N GLY A 98 11.07 -8.25 -14.59
CA GLY A 98 11.56 -6.88 -14.47
C GLY A 98 11.13 -6.21 -13.18
N LEU A 99 9.89 -6.44 -12.73
CA LEU A 99 9.41 -5.92 -11.45
C LEU A 99 10.14 -6.56 -10.25
N LEU A 100 10.39 -7.86 -10.28
CA LEU A 100 11.16 -8.55 -9.24
C LEU A 100 12.62 -8.09 -9.20
N ALA A 101 13.24 -7.87 -10.36
CA ALA A 101 14.59 -7.31 -10.46
C ALA A 101 14.65 -5.88 -9.88
N ALA A 102 13.69 -5.02 -10.21
CA ALA A 102 13.58 -3.68 -9.63
C ALA A 102 13.40 -3.74 -8.10
N ARG A 103 12.55 -4.64 -7.59
CA ARG A 103 12.37 -4.86 -6.14
C ARG A 103 13.67 -5.28 -5.46
N ALA A 104 14.45 -6.14 -6.09
CA ALA A 104 15.75 -6.56 -5.58
C ALA A 104 16.75 -5.38 -5.48
N LEU A 105 16.77 -4.50 -6.49
CA LEU A 105 17.59 -3.28 -6.48
C LEU A 105 17.14 -2.30 -5.39
N VAL A 106 15.85 -2.08 -5.23
CA VAL A 106 15.30 -1.22 -4.15
C VAL A 106 15.75 -1.71 -2.78
N ASN A 107 15.75 -3.02 -2.54
CA ASN A 107 16.20 -3.57 -1.25
C ASN A 107 17.69 -3.28 -0.96
N GLN A 108 18.53 -3.15 -2.00
CA GLN A 108 19.97 -2.87 -1.87
C GLN A 108 20.27 -1.38 -1.65
N ILE A 109 19.31 -0.47 -1.82
CA ILE A 109 19.53 0.96 -1.61
C ILE A 109 19.93 1.21 -0.15
N PRO A 110 21.10 1.80 0.11
CA PRO A 110 21.56 2.07 1.46
C PRO A 110 20.77 3.21 2.10
N ILE A 111 20.66 3.15 3.41
CA ILE A 111 20.14 4.21 4.26
C ILE A 111 21.19 4.49 5.34
N ALA A 112 21.54 5.75 5.53
CA ALA A 112 22.46 6.16 6.57
C ALA A 112 21.79 6.05 7.96
N ASP A 113 22.57 5.70 8.99
CA ASP A 113 22.06 5.51 10.36
C ASP A 113 21.26 6.73 10.85
N ALA A 114 21.77 7.94 10.65
CA ALA A 114 21.07 9.16 11.05
C ALA A 114 19.70 9.34 10.35
N VAL A 115 19.54 8.84 9.11
CA VAL A 115 18.24 8.88 8.41
C VAL A 115 17.34 7.77 8.91
N MET A 116 17.91 6.61 9.21
CA MET A 116 17.18 5.49 9.84
C MET A 116 16.64 5.93 11.20
N ASP A 117 17.48 6.48 12.06
CA ASP A 117 17.11 6.96 13.40
C ASP A 117 15.98 8.00 13.31
N TYR A 118 16.10 8.96 12.40
CA TYR A 118 15.05 9.95 12.19
C TYR A 118 13.68 9.33 11.80
N LEU A 119 13.67 8.32 10.92
CA LEU A 119 12.43 7.63 10.55
C LEU A 119 11.85 6.84 11.72
N LEU A 120 12.71 6.24 12.55
CA LEU A 120 12.27 5.53 13.75
C LEU A 120 11.76 6.50 14.82
N ASP A 121 12.38 7.66 14.99
CA ASP A 121 11.91 8.72 15.89
C ASP A 121 10.50 9.19 15.53
N ILE A 122 10.18 9.33 14.24
CA ILE A 122 8.82 9.64 13.79
C ILE A 122 7.82 8.59 14.29
N VAL A 123 8.16 7.30 14.21
CA VAL A 123 7.31 6.21 14.69
C VAL A 123 7.22 6.26 16.23
N MET A 124 8.32 6.46 16.92
CA MET A 124 8.36 6.55 18.38
C MET A 124 7.54 7.72 18.92
N GLU A 125 7.58 8.88 18.26
CA GLU A 125 6.77 10.04 18.61
C GLU A 125 5.26 9.77 18.54
N THR A 126 4.81 8.81 17.74
CA THR A 126 3.39 8.41 17.71
C THR A 126 2.95 7.68 18.99
N HIS A 127 3.89 7.22 19.82
CA HIS A 127 3.64 6.55 21.11
C HIS A 127 3.70 7.50 22.30
N VAL A 128 4.09 8.75 22.06
CA VAL A 128 4.04 9.77 23.10
C VAL A 128 2.60 10.17 23.35
N ASP A 129 2.20 10.28 24.61
CA ASP A 129 0.84 10.67 24.98
C ASP A 129 0.50 12.06 24.40
N ASN A 130 -0.46 12.08 23.49
CA ASN A 130 -0.92 13.30 22.86
C ASN A 130 -2.41 13.19 22.49
N THR A 131 -3.06 14.35 22.30
CA THR A 131 -4.50 14.45 22.06
C THR A 131 -4.90 14.04 20.63
N TYR A 132 -3.95 13.94 19.70
CA TYR A 132 -4.22 13.77 18.26
C TYR A 132 -4.06 12.33 17.78
N ILE A 133 -3.28 11.52 18.50
CA ILE A 133 -2.98 10.14 18.13
C ILE A 133 -3.58 9.20 19.17
N LYS A 134 -4.57 8.44 18.75
CA LYS A 134 -5.26 7.48 19.62
C LYS A 134 -4.42 6.24 19.88
N GLU A 135 -3.74 5.75 18.87
CA GLU A 135 -2.89 4.56 18.92
C GLU A 135 -1.60 4.83 18.16
N GLY A 136 -0.46 4.47 18.74
CA GLY A 136 0.84 4.63 18.10
C GLY A 136 1.02 3.69 16.91
N ALA A 137 1.87 4.11 15.97
CA ALA A 137 2.16 3.36 14.75
C ALA A 137 2.89 2.04 15.07
N SER A 138 2.55 0.97 14.36
CA SER A 138 3.15 -0.35 14.58
C SER A 138 4.59 -0.46 14.04
N PRO A 139 5.34 -1.51 14.42
CA PRO A 139 6.63 -1.81 13.77
C PRO A 139 6.52 -2.00 12.25
N ARG A 140 5.35 -2.41 11.73
CA ARG A 140 5.10 -2.49 10.29
C ARG A 140 5.11 -1.12 9.63
N ALA A 141 4.63 -0.09 10.31
CA ALA A 141 4.70 1.28 9.82
C ALA A 141 6.16 1.74 9.63
N ALA A 142 7.05 1.42 10.57
CA ALA A 142 8.49 1.68 10.42
C ALA A 142 9.06 0.96 9.18
N GLN A 143 8.71 -0.31 9.00
CA GLN A 143 9.14 -1.07 7.80
C GLN A 143 8.59 -0.47 6.51
N ALA A 144 7.32 -0.02 6.51
CA ALA A 144 6.69 0.61 5.36
C ALA A 144 7.37 1.95 5.00
N LEU A 145 7.69 2.79 6.00
CA LEU A 145 8.44 4.03 5.81
C LEU A 145 9.80 3.78 5.17
N ILE A 146 10.57 2.83 5.69
CA ILE A 146 11.91 2.51 5.19
C ILE A 146 11.83 1.96 3.75
N ARG A 147 10.92 1.03 3.48
CA ARG A 147 10.73 0.47 2.14
C ARG A 147 10.24 1.52 1.15
N GLY A 148 9.29 2.35 1.55
CA GLY A 148 8.78 3.46 0.75
C GLY A 148 9.88 4.48 0.42
N ALA A 149 10.70 4.86 1.41
CA ALA A 149 11.82 5.77 1.23
C ALA A 149 12.88 5.22 0.24
N LYS A 150 13.20 3.92 0.32
CA LYS A 150 14.08 3.24 -0.64
C LYS A 150 13.49 3.22 -2.05
N ALA A 151 12.20 2.85 -2.17
CA ALA A 151 11.50 2.84 -3.46
C ALA A 151 11.44 4.24 -4.07
N LYS A 152 11.16 5.28 -3.28
CA LYS A 152 11.17 6.67 -3.72
C LYS A 152 12.55 7.10 -4.21
N ALA A 153 13.61 6.74 -3.48
CA ALA A 153 14.98 7.02 -3.90
C ALA A 153 15.28 6.35 -5.26
N PHE A 154 14.89 5.09 -5.43
CA PHE A 154 15.06 4.37 -6.69
C PHE A 154 14.32 5.05 -7.86
N LEU A 155 13.06 5.41 -7.66
CA LEU A 155 12.25 6.09 -8.69
C LEU A 155 12.80 7.46 -9.07
N ASP A 156 13.44 8.15 -8.13
CA ASP A 156 14.11 9.43 -8.36
C ASP A 156 15.54 9.26 -8.97
N GLY A 157 15.96 8.03 -9.28
CA GLY A 157 17.31 7.74 -9.79
C GLY A 157 18.43 7.98 -8.78
N ARG A 158 18.12 7.94 -7.48
CA ARG A 158 19.11 8.14 -6.41
C ARG A 158 19.60 6.81 -5.86
N PHE A 159 20.87 6.76 -5.49
CA PHE A 159 21.53 5.56 -4.97
C PHE A 159 21.53 5.48 -3.43
N ASN A 160 20.86 6.40 -2.76
CA ASN A 160 20.70 6.40 -1.30
C ASN A 160 19.40 7.07 -0.87
N VAL A 161 18.95 6.73 0.33
CA VAL A 161 17.84 7.41 1.00
C VAL A 161 18.34 8.75 1.57
N SER A 162 17.62 9.82 1.32
CA SER A 162 17.88 11.16 1.87
C SER A 162 16.61 11.76 2.45
N SER A 163 16.71 12.94 3.06
CA SER A 163 15.55 13.68 3.59
C SER A 163 14.43 13.92 2.59
N LYS A 164 14.74 13.93 1.28
CA LYS A 164 13.74 14.04 0.21
C LYS A 164 12.99 12.74 -0.08
N SER A 165 13.45 11.60 0.45
CA SER A 165 12.88 10.28 0.13
C SER A 165 11.61 9.94 0.92
N TYR A 166 11.35 10.60 2.02
CA TYR A 166 10.19 10.33 2.89
C TYR A 166 9.13 11.43 2.86
N LEU A 167 9.30 12.44 2.03
CA LEU A 167 8.23 13.38 1.67
C LEU A 167 7.46 12.77 0.48
N PHE A 168 6.36 12.14 0.78
CA PHE A 168 5.40 11.60 -0.19
C PHE A 168 4.38 12.65 -0.60
#